data_c33b673a2e581cf7e459b429997d83ac
#
_entry.id   c33b673a2e581cf7e459b429997d83ac
#
_cell.length_a   1.000
_cell.length_b   1.000
_cell.length_c   1.000
_cell.angle_alpha   90.00
_cell.angle_beta   90.00
_cell.angle_gamma   90.00
#
_symmetry.space_group_name_H-M   'P 1'
#
loop_
_entity.id
_entity.type
_entity.pdbx_description
1 polymer ?
#
loop_
_entity_poly.entity_id
_entity_poly.type
_entity_poly.pdbx_seq_one_letter_code
_entity_poly.pdbx_strand_id
1 'polypeptide(L)'
;MSESVAKKTANSVPKSVRSVCPYCGVGCGMVLETDGKKITKVTGDKNHPANFGRLCTKGQTSAQALTNSGRMESAFVRSERNRDPVMTPMAQAISTTAKRLRDILDKHGPDAISFYVSGQMSIESQYLANKLAKGFLRTNNIESNSRLCMASAGAGYKL
;
A
#
# COMPACT_ATOMS: atom_id res chain seq x y z
N MET A 1 22.26 20.65 -44.60
CA MET A 1 21.27 21.46 -43.87
C MET A 1 20.52 20.52 -42.95
N SER A 2 20.96 20.44 -41.71
CA SER A 2 20.36 19.56 -40.69
C SER A 2 19.63 20.43 -39.68
N GLU A 3 18.32 20.41 -39.73
CA GLU A 3 17.47 21.07 -38.75
C GLU A 3 17.49 20.29 -37.42
N SER A 4 18.09 20.90 -36.43
CA SER A 4 18.02 20.45 -35.04
C SER A 4 16.63 20.73 -34.49
N VAL A 5 15.81 19.70 -34.36
CA VAL A 5 14.54 19.77 -33.64
C VAL A 5 14.83 19.94 -32.15
N ALA A 6 14.79 21.21 -31.70
CA ALA A 6 14.82 21.53 -30.28
C ALA A 6 13.58 20.90 -29.58
N LYS A 7 13.76 19.86 -28.79
CA LYS A 7 12.75 19.36 -27.85
C LYS A 7 12.38 20.48 -26.87
N LYS A 8 11.23 21.10 -27.07
CA LYS A 8 10.58 21.95 -26.07
C LYS A 8 10.33 21.10 -24.83
N THR A 9 11.11 21.31 -23.78
CA THR A 9 10.77 20.86 -22.42
C THR A 9 9.53 21.64 -22.02
N ALA A 10 8.39 20.95 -22.01
CA ALA A 10 7.17 21.50 -21.46
C ALA A 10 7.42 21.80 -19.97
N ASN A 11 7.45 23.07 -19.60
CA ASN A 11 7.40 23.52 -18.21
C ASN A 11 6.07 23.03 -17.63
N SER A 12 6.08 21.88 -16.97
CA SER A 12 4.92 21.39 -16.25
C SER A 12 4.73 22.29 -15.02
N VAL A 13 3.64 23.04 -15.02
CA VAL A 13 3.21 23.80 -13.83
C VAL A 13 3.07 22.84 -12.67
N PRO A 14 3.69 23.09 -11.51
CA PRO A 14 3.54 22.23 -10.34
C PRO A 14 2.06 22.03 -10.02
N LYS A 15 1.60 20.79 -10.03
CA LYS A 15 0.22 20.46 -9.73
C LYS A 15 0.11 20.05 -8.26
N SER A 16 -0.79 20.69 -7.54
CA SER A 16 -1.12 20.34 -6.16
C SER A 16 -2.32 19.38 -6.15
N VAL A 17 -2.20 18.24 -5.47
CA VAL A 17 -3.23 17.21 -5.37
C VAL A 17 -3.45 16.86 -3.91
N ARG A 18 -4.71 16.82 -3.48
CA ARG A 18 -5.08 16.32 -2.15
C ARG A 18 -5.15 14.79 -2.19
N SER A 19 -4.64 14.17 -1.13
CA SER A 19 -4.61 12.72 -0.97
C SER A 19 -4.69 12.34 0.50
N VAL A 20 -4.71 11.05 0.78
CA VAL A 20 -4.68 10.49 2.14
C VAL A 20 -3.38 9.73 2.35
N CYS A 21 -2.81 9.83 3.55
CA CYS A 21 -1.60 9.12 3.93
C CYS A 21 -1.82 7.59 3.85
N PRO A 22 -0.96 6.85 3.16
CA PRO A 22 -1.15 5.41 2.96
C PRO A 22 -0.68 4.54 4.14
N TYR A 23 -0.11 5.14 5.20
CA TYR A 23 0.60 4.35 6.20
C TYR A 23 -0.28 3.72 7.28
N CYS A 24 -1.23 4.43 7.84
CA CYS A 24 -2.02 3.86 8.94
C CYS A 24 -3.48 4.33 8.92
N GLY A 25 -4.30 3.72 9.77
CA GLY A 25 -5.73 3.97 9.85
C GLY A 25 -6.15 5.34 10.39
N VAL A 26 -5.20 6.22 10.74
CA VAL A 26 -5.54 7.62 11.11
C VAL A 26 -6.13 8.36 9.91
N GLY A 27 -5.70 8.01 8.68
CA GLY A 27 -6.25 8.62 7.47
C GLY A 27 -5.91 10.10 7.33
N CYS A 28 -4.68 10.51 7.70
CA CYS A 28 -4.25 11.90 7.61
C CYS A 28 -4.34 12.45 6.18
N GLY A 29 -5.01 13.58 5.99
CA GLY A 29 -5.04 14.29 4.72
C GLY A 29 -3.70 14.92 4.40
N MET A 30 -3.27 14.79 3.15
CA MET A 30 -2.02 15.30 2.61
C MET A 30 -2.27 16.16 1.37
N VAL A 31 -1.38 17.11 1.14
CA VAL A 31 -1.26 17.84 -0.10
C VAL A 31 0.07 17.46 -0.74
N LEU A 32 0.00 16.94 -1.95
CA LEU A 32 1.13 16.49 -2.74
C LEU A 32 1.40 17.52 -3.85
N GLU A 33 2.60 18.08 -3.89
CA GLU A 33 3.06 18.90 -5.01
C GLU A 33 3.85 18.00 -5.97
N THR A 34 3.55 18.09 -7.27
CA THR A 34 4.20 17.25 -8.29
C THR A 34 4.59 18.08 -9.50
N ASP A 35 5.72 17.72 -10.12
CA ASP A 35 6.16 18.23 -11.40
C ASP A 35 5.57 17.46 -12.61
N GLY A 36 4.64 16.54 -12.35
CA GLY A 36 4.04 15.64 -13.35
C GLY A 36 4.75 14.28 -13.47
N LYS A 37 5.94 14.13 -12.88
CA LYS A 37 6.70 12.88 -12.86
C LYS A 37 6.99 12.39 -11.44
N LYS A 38 7.28 13.32 -10.55
CA LYS A 38 7.67 13.02 -9.16
C LYS A 38 6.87 13.91 -8.20
N ILE A 39 6.70 13.41 -6.99
CA ILE A 39 6.22 14.22 -5.88
C ILE A 39 7.41 15.00 -5.35
N THR A 40 7.32 16.32 -5.43
CA THR A 40 8.38 17.25 -5.03
C THR A 40 8.25 17.67 -3.58
N LYS A 41 7.01 17.66 -3.04
CA LYS A 41 6.76 18.06 -1.66
C LYS A 41 5.50 17.39 -1.11
N VAL A 42 5.53 17.09 0.18
CA VAL A 42 4.38 16.58 0.95
C VAL A 42 4.13 17.49 2.13
N THR A 43 2.90 17.95 2.28
CA THR A 43 2.45 18.74 3.43
C THR A 43 1.12 18.19 3.94
N GLY A 44 0.79 18.45 5.21
CA GLY A 44 -0.52 18.09 5.74
C GLY A 44 -1.61 19.01 5.20
N ASP A 45 -2.78 18.45 4.90
CA ASP A 45 -3.95 19.22 4.53
C ASP A 45 -4.58 19.87 5.77
N LYS A 46 -4.49 21.20 5.85
CA LYS A 46 -4.99 21.97 7.00
C LYS A 46 -6.51 21.86 7.18
N ASN A 47 -7.23 21.56 6.11
CA ASN A 47 -8.68 21.47 6.11
C ASN A 47 -9.18 20.03 6.34
N HIS A 48 -8.28 19.05 6.46
CA HIS A 48 -8.68 17.66 6.65
C HIS A 48 -9.01 17.39 8.13
N PRO A 49 -10.19 16.82 8.45
CA PRO A 49 -10.70 16.69 9.83
C PRO A 49 -9.90 15.70 10.69
N ALA A 50 -9.18 14.75 10.09
CA ALA A 50 -8.41 13.77 10.87
C ALA A 50 -7.09 14.32 11.43
N ASN A 51 -6.48 15.33 10.79
CA ASN A 51 -5.13 15.77 11.18
C ASN A 51 -4.90 17.28 11.18
N PHE A 52 -5.79 18.09 10.64
CA PHE A 52 -5.68 19.56 10.62
C PHE A 52 -4.30 20.06 10.20
N GLY A 53 -3.73 19.46 9.16
CA GLY A 53 -2.41 19.78 8.61
C GLY A 53 -1.22 19.14 9.33
N ARG A 54 -1.42 18.38 10.39
CA ARG A 54 -0.34 17.69 11.12
C ARG A 54 -0.03 16.36 10.45
N LEU A 55 1.25 16.04 10.31
CA LEU A 55 1.74 14.76 9.82
C LEU A 55 2.86 14.26 10.75
N CYS A 56 2.89 12.96 10.98
CA CYS A 56 4.05 12.33 11.61
C CYS A 56 5.19 12.20 10.58
N THR A 57 6.38 11.83 11.04
CA THR A 57 7.57 11.68 10.19
C THR A 57 7.31 10.77 8.98
N LYS A 58 6.60 9.64 9.16
CA LYS A 58 6.26 8.72 8.05
C LYS A 58 5.43 9.40 6.96
N GLY A 59 4.43 10.18 7.35
CA GLY A 59 3.60 10.93 6.40
C GLY A 59 4.39 12.01 5.68
N GLN A 60 5.22 12.77 6.41
CA GLN A 60 6.04 13.84 5.82
C GLN A 60 7.07 13.31 4.81
N THR A 61 7.68 12.14 5.09
CA THR A 61 8.72 11.55 4.25
C THR A 61 8.19 10.52 3.25
N SER A 62 6.88 10.38 3.10
CA SER A 62 6.25 9.36 2.26
C SER A 62 6.71 9.40 0.80
N ALA A 63 6.96 10.59 0.24
CA ALA A 63 7.46 10.74 -1.12
C ALA A 63 8.87 10.19 -1.32
N GLN A 64 9.71 10.20 -0.29
CA GLN A 64 11.09 9.72 -0.38
C GLN A 64 11.15 8.22 -0.71
N ALA A 65 10.22 7.44 -0.16
CA ALA A 65 10.12 6.01 -0.46
C ALA A 65 9.82 5.71 -1.93
N LEU A 66 9.21 6.65 -2.65
CA LEU A 66 8.88 6.49 -4.08
C LEU A 66 10.07 6.75 -5.01
N THR A 67 11.11 7.42 -4.52
CA THR A 67 12.29 7.79 -5.32
C THR A 67 13.46 6.82 -5.13
N ASN A 68 13.35 5.86 -4.22
CA ASN A 68 14.40 4.87 -3.98
C ASN A 68 14.61 3.96 -5.19
N SER A 69 15.86 3.65 -5.49
CA SER A 69 16.20 2.64 -6.49
C SER A 69 15.79 1.24 -6.04
N GLY A 70 15.56 0.34 -7.00
CA GLY A 70 15.23 -1.05 -6.71
C GLY A 70 13.77 -1.28 -6.25
N ARG A 71 12.89 -0.32 -6.45
CA ARG A 71 11.46 -0.55 -6.22
C ARG A 71 10.91 -1.58 -7.19
N MET A 72 10.09 -2.47 -6.68
CA MET A 72 9.39 -3.46 -7.49
C MET A 72 8.29 -2.77 -8.32
N GLU A 73 8.42 -2.80 -9.64
CA GLU A 73 7.49 -2.17 -10.59
C GLU A 73 6.59 -3.19 -11.29
N SER A 74 6.85 -4.48 -11.08
CA SER A 74 6.11 -5.57 -11.69
C SER A 74 5.76 -6.62 -10.65
N ALA A 75 4.74 -7.40 -10.92
CA ALA A 75 4.44 -8.59 -10.13
C ALA A 75 5.37 -9.74 -10.50
N PHE A 76 5.55 -10.67 -9.57
CA PHE A 76 6.30 -11.89 -9.79
C PHE A 76 5.46 -13.09 -9.33
N VAL A 77 5.36 -14.10 -10.16
CA VAL A 77 4.63 -15.33 -9.86
C VAL A 77 5.58 -16.51 -9.94
N ARG A 78 5.47 -17.38 -8.95
CA ARG A 78 6.20 -18.63 -8.86
C ARG A 78 5.27 -19.79 -9.16
N SER A 79 5.65 -20.68 -10.07
CA SER A 79 4.83 -21.88 -10.40
C SER A 79 4.79 -22.84 -9.22
N GLU A 80 5.93 -23.10 -8.59
CA GLU A 80 6.13 -24.02 -7.48
C GLU A 80 7.06 -23.40 -6.42
N ARG A 81 7.03 -23.93 -5.20
CA ARG A 81 7.80 -23.39 -4.07
C ARG A 81 9.31 -23.29 -4.35
N ASN A 82 9.87 -24.22 -5.08
CA ASN A 82 11.31 -24.34 -5.34
C ASN A 82 11.72 -23.79 -6.73
N ARG A 83 10.85 -23.07 -7.41
CA ARG A 83 11.15 -22.41 -8.68
C ARG A 83 11.40 -20.93 -8.49
N ASP A 84 12.19 -20.34 -9.35
CA ASP A 84 12.39 -18.90 -9.35
C ASP A 84 11.12 -18.16 -9.75
N PRO A 85 10.86 -17.00 -9.13
CA PRO A 85 9.72 -16.17 -9.49
C PRO A 85 9.95 -15.53 -10.87
N VAL A 86 8.89 -15.56 -11.69
CA VAL A 86 8.90 -15.00 -13.04
C VAL A 86 8.12 -13.69 -13.05
N MET A 87 8.69 -12.66 -13.68
CA MET A 87 8.02 -11.39 -13.90
C MET A 87 6.71 -11.62 -14.65
N THR A 88 5.63 -11.08 -14.14
CA THR A 88 4.27 -11.34 -14.61
C THR A 88 3.45 -10.06 -14.60
N PRO A 89 2.63 -9.79 -15.63
CA PRO A 89 1.70 -8.67 -15.60
C PRO A 89 0.80 -8.71 -14.36
N MET A 90 0.54 -7.56 -13.74
CA MET A 90 -0.20 -7.46 -12.47
C MET A 90 -1.57 -8.13 -12.53
N ALA A 91 -2.33 -7.92 -13.61
CA ALA A 91 -3.65 -8.52 -13.79
C ALA A 91 -3.58 -10.06 -13.78
N GLN A 92 -2.57 -10.64 -14.43
CA GLN A 92 -2.36 -12.09 -14.45
C GLN A 92 -1.93 -12.61 -13.07
N ALA A 93 -1.08 -11.88 -12.35
CA ALA A 93 -0.67 -12.25 -10.99
C ALA A 93 -1.86 -12.26 -10.03
N ILE A 94 -2.74 -11.25 -10.12
CA ILE A 94 -3.98 -11.18 -9.33
C ILE A 94 -4.89 -12.37 -9.67
N SER A 95 -5.13 -12.65 -10.94
CA SER A 95 -5.97 -13.77 -11.39
C SER A 95 -5.41 -15.11 -10.90
N THR A 96 -4.10 -15.31 -11.01
CA THR A 96 -3.42 -16.52 -10.51
C THR A 96 -3.57 -16.67 -9.00
N THR A 97 -3.41 -15.58 -8.25
CA THR A 97 -3.58 -15.59 -6.78
C THR A 97 -5.02 -15.91 -6.40
N ALA A 98 -5.98 -15.26 -7.04
CA ALA A 98 -7.40 -15.49 -6.79
C ALA A 98 -7.80 -16.94 -7.07
N LYS A 99 -7.33 -17.51 -8.21
CA LYS A 99 -7.57 -18.91 -8.54
C LYS A 99 -6.99 -19.84 -7.47
N ARG A 100 -5.74 -19.64 -7.06
CA ARG A 100 -5.10 -20.48 -6.02
C ARG A 100 -5.83 -20.40 -4.68
N LEU A 101 -6.26 -19.21 -4.26
CA LEU A 101 -7.07 -19.04 -3.05
C LEU A 101 -8.41 -19.77 -3.18
N ARG A 102 -9.04 -19.69 -4.35
CA ARG A 102 -10.30 -20.42 -4.62
C ARG A 102 -10.10 -21.94 -4.54
N ASP A 103 -9.06 -22.44 -5.20
CA ASP A 103 -8.74 -23.88 -5.21
C ASP A 103 -8.47 -24.41 -3.78
N ILE A 104 -7.78 -23.63 -2.92
CA ILE A 104 -7.53 -23.97 -1.52
C ILE A 104 -8.84 -23.96 -0.73
N LEU A 105 -9.65 -22.92 -0.90
CA LEU A 105 -10.93 -22.78 -0.21
C LEU A 105 -11.88 -23.94 -0.53
N ASP A 106 -11.98 -24.30 -1.81
CA ASP A 106 -12.86 -25.38 -2.27
C ASP A 106 -12.40 -26.78 -1.79
N LYS A 107 -11.08 -26.96 -1.71
CA LYS A 107 -10.50 -28.24 -1.32
C LYS A 107 -10.39 -28.44 0.20
N HIS A 108 -10.08 -27.38 0.93
CA HIS A 108 -9.68 -27.48 2.34
C HIS A 108 -10.55 -26.64 3.28
N GLY A 109 -11.46 -25.82 2.75
CA GLY A 109 -12.33 -24.94 3.52
C GLY A 109 -11.65 -23.65 3.99
N PRO A 110 -12.42 -22.78 4.66
CA PRO A 110 -11.97 -21.45 5.07
C PRO A 110 -10.83 -21.44 6.08
N ASP A 111 -10.74 -22.45 6.93
CA ASP A 111 -9.72 -22.53 7.98
C ASP A 111 -8.31 -22.80 7.45
N ALA A 112 -8.19 -23.23 6.19
CA ALA A 112 -6.91 -23.40 5.52
C ALA A 112 -6.26 -22.07 5.06
N ILE A 113 -6.97 -20.95 5.18
CA ILE A 113 -6.51 -19.63 4.76
C ILE A 113 -6.41 -18.70 5.97
N SER A 114 -5.27 -18.05 6.12
CA SER A 114 -5.06 -17.04 7.13
C SER A 114 -4.44 -15.78 6.54
N PHE A 115 -4.73 -14.63 7.17
CA PHE A 115 -4.20 -13.32 6.81
C PHE A 115 -3.37 -12.76 7.95
N TYR A 116 -2.12 -12.47 7.67
CA TYR A 116 -1.29 -11.65 8.54
C TYR A 116 -1.11 -10.29 7.90
N VAL A 117 -1.75 -9.28 8.48
CA VAL A 117 -1.78 -7.92 7.94
C VAL A 117 -0.99 -6.96 8.83
N SER A 118 -0.93 -5.70 8.44
CA SER A 118 -0.22 -4.67 9.19
C SER A 118 -1.18 -3.62 9.76
N GLY A 119 -0.88 -3.11 10.95
CA GLY A 119 -1.49 -1.87 11.45
C GLY A 119 -1.06 -0.63 10.65
N GLN A 120 -0.03 -0.75 9.82
CA GLN A 120 0.44 0.28 8.90
C GLN A 120 -0.23 0.14 7.53
N MET A 121 -1.54 0.06 7.52
CA MET A 121 -2.37 0.01 6.31
C MET A 121 -3.34 1.19 6.30
N SER A 122 -3.67 1.68 5.11
CA SER A 122 -4.75 2.67 4.97
C SER A 122 -6.10 2.08 5.42
N ILE A 123 -7.05 2.94 5.74
CA ILE A 123 -8.41 2.54 6.15
C ILE A 123 -9.04 1.64 5.09
N GLU A 124 -8.88 2.01 3.81
CA GLU A 124 -9.43 1.25 2.68
C GLU A 124 -8.82 -0.15 2.59
N SER A 125 -7.51 -0.26 2.76
CA SER A 125 -6.81 -1.55 2.73
C SER A 125 -7.22 -2.45 3.90
N GLN A 126 -7.38 -1.88 5.10
CA GLN A 126 -7.87 -2.61 6.27
C GLN A 126 -9.30 -3.11 6.06
N TYR A 127 -10.18 -2.24 5.55
CA TYR A 127 -11.56 -2.60 5.22
C TYR A 127 -11.60 -3.74 4.19
N LEU A 128 -10.84 -3.62 3.09
CA LEU A 128 -10.82 -4.61 2.03
C LEU A 128 -10.24 -5.95 2.50
N ALA A 129 -9.19 -5.94 3.32
CA ALA A 129 -8.63 -7.16 3.91
C ALA A 129 -9.66 -7.89 4.78
N ASN A 130 -10.38 -7.17 5.65
CA ASN A 130 -11.46 -7.75 6.46
C ASN A 130 -12.61 -8.25 5.61
N LYS A 131 -13.02 -7.49 4.60
CA LYS A 131 -14.09 -7.88 3.68
C LYS A 131 -13.74 -9.14 2.89
N LEU A 132 -12.49 -9.25 2.40
CA LEU A 132 -12.00 -10.43 1.72
C LEU A 132 -12.00 -11.64 2.65
N ALA A 133 -11.40 -11.53 3.84
CA ALA A 133 -11.29 -12.63 4.79
C ALA A 133 -12.67 -13.09 5.27
N LYS A 134 -13.47 -12.20 5.85
CA LYS A 134 -14.71 -12.56 6.51
C LYS A 134 -15.90 -12.67 5.55
N GLY A 135 -15.98 -11.77 4.56
CA GLY A 135 -17.11 -11.73 3.64
C GLY A 135 -17.04 -12.75 2.51
N PHE A 136 -15.88 -12.88 1.89
CA PHE A 136 -15.73 -13.75 0.71
C PHE A 136 -15.13 -15.12 1.04
N LEU A 137 -14.07 -15.17 1.84
CA LEU A 137 -13.42 -16.44 2.20
C LEU A 137 -14.03 -17.08 3.43
N ARG A 138 -14.84 -16.35 4.20
CA ARG A 138 -15.55 -16.79 5.40
C ARG A 138 -14.62 -17.36 6.49
N THR A 139 -13.42 -16.78 6.59
CA THR A 139 -12.47 -17.13 7.66
C THR A 139 -12.33 -15.98 8.66
N ASN A 140 -12.16 -16.32 9.93
CA ASN A 140 -11.79 -15.39 10.99
C ASN A 140 -10.28 -15.35 11.24
N ASN A 141 -9.49 -16.09 10.49
CA ASN A 141 -8.05 -16.21 10.64
C ASN A 141 -7.36 -14.96 10.04
N ILE A 142 -7.61 -13.80 10.63
CA ILE A 142 -6.99 -12.53 10.28
C ILE A 142 -6.46 -11.86 11.54
N GLU A 143 -5.19 -11.53 11.55
CA GLU A 143 -4.53 -10.86 12.66
C GLU A 143 -3.47 -9.87 12.14
N SER A 144 -3.06 -8.92 12.97
CA SER A 144 -2.09 -7.91 12.59
C SER A 144 -0.86 -7.88 13.52
N ASN A 145 0.24 -7.35 13.01
CA ASN A 145 1.46 -7.12 13.79
C ASN A 145 1.25 -6.17 14.98
N SER A 146 0.20 -5.37 14.97
CA SER A 146 -0.12 -4.45 16.08
C SER A 146 -0.36 -5.21 17.39
N ARG A 147 -0.89 -6.44 17.33
CA ARG A 147 -1.06 -7.28 18.50
C ARG A 147 0.27 -7.58 19.19
N LEU A 148 1.29 -7.96 18.42
CA LEU A 148 2.62 -8.26 18.95
C LEU A 148 3.30 -7.03 19.56
N CYS A 149 3.26 -5.92 18.85
CA CYS A 149 3.86 -4.66 19.23
C CYS A 149 3.20 -4.06 20.49
N MET A 150 1.85 -4.05 20.53
CA MET A 150 1.09 -3.43 21.62
C MET A 150 0.89 -4.32 22.85
N ALA A 151 1.05 -5.62 22.74
CA ALA A 151 0.92 -6.51 23.90
C ALA A 151 1.91 -6.17 25.00
N SER A 152 3.18 -6.00 24.67
CA SER A 152 4.23 -5.61 25.61
C SER A 152 4.07 -4.18 26.09
N ALA A 153 3.76 -3.24 25.20
CA ALA A 153 3.53 -1.84 25.57
C ALA A 153 2.31 -1.71 26.49
N GLY A 154 1.21 -2.39 26.18
CA GLY A 154 0.00 -2.41 27.01
C GLY A 154 0.23 -3.01 28.40
N ALA A 155 1.08 -4.03 28.50
CA ALA A 155 1.50 -4.57 29.80
C ALA A 155 2.38 -3.59 30.57
N GLY A 156 3.35 -2.95 29.90
CA GLY A 156 4.24 -1.95 30.54
C GLY A 156 3.52 -0.70 31.05
N TYR A 157 2.40 -0.31 30.44
CA TYR A 157 1.58 0.81 30.94
C TYR A 157 0.72 0.46 32.16
N LYS A 158 0.57 -0.83 32.49
CA LYS A 158 -0.21 -1.29 33.64
C LYS A 158 0.65 -1.56 34.89
N LEU A 159 1.96 -1.55 34.74
CA LEU A 159 2.93 -1.68 35.82
C LEU A 159 3.33 -0.32 36.39
#